data_c9de35787c9cc781ddcc5accfcb040d0
#
_entry.id   c9de35787c9cc781ddcc5accfcb040d0
#
_cell.length_a   1.000
_cell.length_b   1.000
_cell.length_c   1.000
_cell.angle_alpha   90.00
_cell.angle_beta   90.00
_cell.angle_gamma   90.00
#
_symmetry.space_group_name_H-M   'P 1'
#
loop_
_entity.id
_entity.type
_entity.pdbx_description
1 polymer ?
#
loop_
_entity_poly.entity_id
_entity_poly.type
_entity_poly.pdbx_seq_one_letter_code
_entity_poly.pdbx_strand_id
1 'polypeptide(L)'
;MTPVLRSATADDIPVLLEIEQESFASQAWDARNFLRYDCTVALVDGRTAGFLVARQTFAGNTEAHPEREILNLAVGSAFRRLGIATALLRRELEFEATHFLEVRESNVAARTLYRKLGFMEIGSRPDYYNDPIEKAIVMRRK
;
A
#
# COMPACT_ATOMS: atom_id res chain seq x y z
N MET A 1 -20.59 1.89 -6.93
CA MET A 1 -19.62 1.17 -7.77
C MET A 1 -18.69 0.35 -6.89
N THR A 2 -18.60 -0.95 -7.14
CA THR A 2 -17.76 -1.85 -6.34
C THR A 2 -16.59 -2.32 -7.21
N PRO A 3 -15.35 -2.03 -6.81
CA PRO A 3 -14.20 -2.53 -7.57
C PRO A 3 -14.07 -4.04 -7.43
N VAL A 4 -13.53 -4.67 -8.46
CA VAL A 4 -13.15 -6.07 -8.41
C VAL A 4 -11.71 -6.15 -7.95
N LEU A 5 -11.46 -6.97 -6.93
CA LEU A 5 -10.11 -7.14 -6.37
C LEU A 5 -9.60 -8.55 -6.71
N ARG A 6 -8.37 -8.62 -7.19
CA ARG A 6 -7.72 -9.90 -7.49
C ARG A 6 -6.22 -9.77 -7.38
N SER A 7 -5.54 -10.90 -7.35
CA SER A 7 -4.07 -10.91 -7.36
C SER A 7 -3.55 -10.42 -8.70
N ALA A 8 -2.45 -9.69 -8.67
CA ALA A 8 -1.79 -9.20 -9.88
C ALA A 8 -1.13 -10.33 -10.66
N THR A 9 -1.06 -10.16 -11.97
CA THR A 9 -0.33 -11.05 -12.87
C THR A 9 0.69 -10.24 -13.66
N ALA A 10 1.53 -10.92 -14.43
CA ALA A 10 2.52 -10.24 -15.25
C ALA A 10 1.89 -9.26 -16.25
N ASP A 11 0.68 -9.54 -16.72
CA ASP A 11 -0.02 -8.67 -17.65
C ASP A 11 -0.41 -7.32 -17.05
N ASP A 12 -0.47 -7.24 -15.73
CA ASP A 12 -0.81 -6.00 -15.04
C ASP A 12 0.36 -5.03 -14.92
N ILE A 13 1.58 -5.52 -15.05
CA ILE A 13 2.79 -4.74 -14.75
C ILE A 13 2.86 -3.39 -15.48
N PRO A 14 2.60 -3.30 -16.79
CA PRO A 14 2.69 -2.01 -17.48
C PRO A 14 1.81 -0.92 -16.85
N VAL A 15 0.57 -1.26 -16.51
CA VAL A 15 -0.36 -0.30 -15.88
C VAL A 15 0.06 0.03 -14.46
N LEU A 16 0.55 -0.97 -13.72
CA LEU A 16 1.02 -0.74 -12.35
C LEU A 16 2.20 0.23 -12.33
N LEU A 17 3.12 0.11 -13.28
CA LEU A 17 4.24 1.04 -13.41
C LEU A 17 3.77 2.46 -13.72
N GLU A 18 2.74 2.61 -14.56
CA GLU A 18 2.17 3.92 -14.85
C GLU A 18 1.58 4.56 -13.61
N ILE A 19 0.81 3.81 -12.83
CA ILE A 19 0.19 4.31 -11.60
C ILE A 19 1.26 4.65 -10.57
N GLU A 20 2.26 3.81 -10.43
CA GLU A 20 3.39 4.05 -9.52
C GLU A 20 4.12 5.33 -9.88
N GLN A 21 4.45 5.53 -11.15
CA GLN A 21 5.18 6.68 -11.60
C GLN A 21 4.38 7.97 -11.42
N GLU A 22 3.09 7.93 -11.65
CA GLU A 22 2.17 9.04 -11.45
C GLU A 22 2.09 9.44 -9.98
N SER A 23 2.17 8.47 -9.09
CA SER A 23 2.00 8.69 -7.64
C SER A 23 3.33 8.97 -6.92
N PHE A 24 4.42 8.36 -7.37
CA PHE A 24 5.71 8.37 -6.67
C PHE A 24 6.87 8.53 -7.65
N ALA A 25 6.83 9.58 -8.45
CA ALA A 25 7.79 9.77 -9.56
C ALA A 25 9.25 9.68 -9.15
N SER A 26 9.61 10.12 -7.94
CA SER A 26 11.00 10.13 -7.47
C SER A 26 11.45 8.82 -6.82
N GLN A 27 10.52 7.90 -6.56
CA GLN A 27 10.80 6.64 -5.87
C GLN A 27 10.09 5.48 -6.55
N ALA A 28 10.08 5.50 -7.87
CA ALA A 28 9.37 4.50 -8.65
C ALA A 28 9.91 3.09 -8.40
N TRP A 29 9.00 2.14 -8.29
CA TRP A 29 9.32 0.73 -8.12
C TRP A 29 9.77 0.11 -9.44
N ASP A 30 10.60 -0.92 -9.30
CA ASP A 30 10.99 -1.80 -10.39
C ASP A 30 9.85 -2.78 -10.68
N ALA A 31 9.67 -3.15 -11.94
CA ALA A 31 8.63 -4.10 -12.36
C ALA A 31 8.65 -5.40 -11.57
N ARG A 32 9.84 -5.89 -11.20
CA ARG A 32 9.99 -7.14 -10.45
C ARG A 32 9.37 -7.08 -9.06
N ASN A 33 9.30 -5.91 -8.46
CA ASN A 33 8.79 -5.76 -7.10
C ASN A 33 7.30 -6.08 -7.01
N PHE A 34 6.54 -5.84 -8.08
CA PHE A 34 5.09 -6.07 -8.05
C PHE A 34 4.71 -7.54 -7.94
N LEU A 35 5.54 -8.44 -8.46
CA LEU A 35 5.25 -9.87 -8.41
C LEU A 35 6.08 -10.62 -7.36
N ARG A 36 7.05 -9.93 -6.76
CA ARG A 36 7.88 -10.50 -5.71
C ARG A 36 7.13 -10.66 -4.39
N TYR A 37 6.16 -9.78 -4.16
CA TYR A 37 5.36 -9.75 -2.95
C TYR A 37 3.89 -9.98 -3.28
N ASP A 38 3.02 -9.94 -2.29
CA ASP A 38 1.58 -10.08 -2.48
C ASP A 38 1.04 -8.78 -3.07
N CYS A 39 0.69 -8.79 -4.33
CA CYS A 39 0.11 -7.62 -4.99
C CYS A 39 -1.34 -7.87 -5.34
N THR A 40 -2.22 -6.99 -4.87
CA THR A 40 -3.64 -7.00 -5.20
C THR A 40 -3.93 -5.82 -6.10
N VAL A 41 -4.65 -6.06 -7.19
CA VAL A 41 -5.12 -5.00 -8.07
C VAL A 41 -6.62 -4.78 -7.90
N ALA A 42 -7.03 -3.54 -8.06
CA ALA A 42 -8.44 -3.16 -8.06
C ALA A 42 -8.83 -2.75 -9.48
N LEU A 43 -9.94 -3.29 -9.96
CA LEU A 43 -10.45 -3.03 -11.31
C LEU A 43 -11.80 -2.33 -11.21
N VAL A 44 -11.98 -1.31 -12.02
CA VAL A 44 -13.26 -0.61 -12.17
C VAL A 44 -13.63 -0.68 -13.65
N ASP A 45 -14.75 -1.31 -13.95
CA ASP A 45 -15.20 -1.53 -15.34
C ASP A 45 -14.10 -2.13 -16.21
N GLY A 46 -13.38 -3.12 -15.67
CA GLY A 46 -12.32 -3.83 -16.38
C GLY A 46 -11.00 -3.08 -16.49
N ARG A 47 -10.90 -1.86 -15.93
CA ARG A 47 -9.67 -1.05 -15.97
C ARG A 47 -8.99 -1.07 -14.62
N THR A 48 -7.68 -1.20 -14.62
CA THR A 48 -6.89 -1.17 -13.39
C THR A 48 -6.94 0.22 -12.77
N ALA A 49 -7.50 0.30 -11.56
CA ALA A 49 -7.69 1.55 -10.85
C ALA A 49 -6.63 1.81 -9.79
N GLY A 50 -6.06 0.74 -9.24
CA GLY A 50 -5.06 0.88 -8.18
C GLY A 50 -4.51 -0.47 -7.76
N PHE A 51 -3.57 -0.43 -6.83
CA PHE A 51 -2.93 -1.65 -6.31
C PHE A 51 -2.48 -1.48 -4.87
N LEU A 52 -2.29 -2.59 -4.20
CA LEU A 52 -1.67 -2.65 -2.88
C LEU A 52 -0.66 -3.80 -2.88
N VAL A 53 0.53 -3.53 -2.38
CA VAL A 53 1.58 -4.55 -2.22
C VAL A 53 1.89 -4.71 -0.75
N ALA A 54 1.87 -5.95 -0.27
CA ALA A 54 2.20 -6.28 1.10
C ALA A 54 3.04 -7.54 1.16
N ARG A 55 3.69 -7.75 2.29
CA ARG A 55 4.44 -8.98 2.53
C ARG A 55 4.23 -9.44 3.96
N GLN A 56 4.27 -10.74 4.17
CA GLN A 56 4.34 -11.29 5.51
C GLN A 56 5.79 -11.23 5.97
N THR A 57 6.00 -10.70 7.16
CA THR A 57 7.32 -10.62 7.74
C THR A 57 7.47 -11.69 8.80
N PHE A 58 8.69 -12.21 8.95
CA PHE A 58 8.98 -13.17 10.00
C PHE A 58 9.62 -12.42 11.16
N ALA A 59 8.81 -12.09 12.15
CA ALA A 59 9.30 -11.45 13.36
C ALA A 59 9.68 -12.52 14.37
N GLY A 60 10.88 -13.04 14.25
CA GLY A 60 11.38 -14.04 15.18
C GLY A 60 10.54 -15.32 15.16
N ASN A 61 10.22 -15.84 16.31
CA ASN A 61 9.49 -17.10 16.47
C ASN A 61 8.01 -16.90 16.79
N THR A 62 7.42 -15.86 16.28
CA THR A 62 6.06 -15.49 16.66
C THR A 62 5.01 -16.15 15.78
N GLU A 63 4.89 -17.42 15.88
CA GLU A 63 3.82 -18.15 15.22
C GLU A 63 2.44 -17.66 15.66
N ALA A 64 2.36 -17.14 16.89
CA ALA A 64 1.11 -16.69 17.48
C ALA A 64 0.63 -15.34 16.92
N HIS A 65 1.53 -14.54 16.34
CA HIS A 65 1.19 -13.21 15.84
C HIS A 65 1.90 -12.90 14.53
N PRO A 66 1.31 -13.33 13.42
CA PRO A 66 1.85 -12.96 12.10
C PRO A 66 1.92 -11.45 11.96
N GLU A 67 2.94 -10.98 11.26
CA GLU A 67 3.09 -9.58 10.93
C GLU A 67 3.11 -9.41 9.43
N ARG A 68 2.44 -8.37 8.96
CA ARG A 68 2.43 -8.02 7.54
C ARG A 68 2.81 -6.55 7.40
N GLU A 69 3.58 -6.27 6.38
CA GLU A 69 3.97 -4.90 6.07
C GLU A 69 3.35 -4.48 4.75
N ILE A 70 2.68 -3.34 4.76
CA ILE A 70 2.17 -2.74 3.53
C ILE A 70 3.31 -1.93 2.93
N LEU A 71 3.76 -2.35 1.75
CA LEU A 71 4.94 -1.79 1.09
C LEU A 71 4.60 -0.66 0.13
N ASN A 72 3.43 -0.75 -0.50
CA ASN A 72 3.03 0.23 -1.50
C ASN A 72 1.52 0.19 -1.70
N LEU A 73 0.94 1.36 -1.93
CA LEU A 73 -0.48 1.52 -2.18
C LEU A 73 -0.66 2.76 -3.05
N ALA A 74 -1.27 2.59 -4.21
CA ALA A 74 -1.52 3.71 -5.10
C ALA A 74 -2.81 3.53 -5.88
N VAL A 75 -3.45 4.65 -6.20
CA VAL A 75 -4.67 4.72 -6.99
C VAL A 75 -4.42 5.65 -8.16
N GLY A 76 -4.79 5.20 -9.36
CA GLY A 76 -4.63 6.01 -10.57
C GLY A 76 -5.44 7.30 -10.47
N SER A 77 -4.91 8.38 -11.04
CA SER A 77 -5.52 9.71 -10.92
C SER A 77 -6.96 9.77 -11.40
N ALA A 78 -7.29 8.96 -12.41
CA ALA A 78 -8.65 8.92 -12.96
C ALA A 78 -9.65 8.21 -12.03
N PHE A 79 -9.18 7.53 -10.99
CA PHE A 79 -10.01 6.70 -10.11
C PHE A 79 -10.00 7.16 -8.66
N ARG A 80 -9.49 8.33 -8.38
CA ARG A 80 -9.45 8.86 -7.01
C ARG A 80 -10.83 9.23 -6.52
N ARG A 81 -11.01 9.23 -5.20
CA ARG A 81 -12.27 9.53 -4.52
C ARG A 81 -13.39 8.53 -4.78
N LEU A 82 -13.06 7.33 -5.22
CA LEU A 82 -14.01 6.26 -5.45
C LEU A 82 -13.93 5.16 -4.38
N GLY A 83 -13.14 5.38 -3.32
CA GLY A 83 -12.99 4.39 -2.26
C GLY A 83 -12.08 3.21 -2.62
N ILE A 84 -11.27 3.33 -3.67
CA ILE A 84 -10.41 2.23 -4.14
C ILE A 84 -9.35 1.88 -3.10
N ALA A 85 -8.67 2.88 -2.53
CA ALA A 85 -7.65 2.64 -1.50
C ALA A 85 -8.27 1.95 -0.27
N THR A 86 -9.44 2.39 0.14
CA THR A 86 -10.17 1.78 1.26
C THR A 86 -10.49 0.32 0.97
N ALA A 87 -10.97 0.01 -0.24
CA ALA A 87 -11.30 -1.36 -0.63
C ALA A 87 -10.06 -2.26 -0.61
N LEU A 88 -8.94 -1.78 -1.14
CA LEU A 88 -7.68 -2.51 -1.13
C LEU A 88 -7.18 -2.76 0.30
N LEU A 89 -7.23 -1.73 1.14
CA LEU A 89 -6.80 -1.87 2.54
C LEU A 89 -7.70 -2.82 3.31
N ARG A 90 -9.02 -2.75 3.12
CA ARG A 90 -9.93 -3.66 3.82
C ARG A 90 -9.67 -5.11 3.45
N ARG A 91 -9.36 -5.39 2.19
CA ARG A 91 -8.99 -6.74 1.77
C ARG A 91 -7.71 -7.20 2.46
N GLU A 92 -6.69 -6.35 2.50
CA GLU A 92 -5.44 -6.69 3.18
C GLU A 92 -5.67 -6.93 4.67
N LEU A 93 -6.54 -6.14 5.29
CA LEU A 93 -6.81 -6.25 6.73
C LEU A 93 -7.67 -7.47 7.09
N GLU A 94 -8.15 -8.23 6.12
CA GLU A 94 -8.79 -9.53 6.36
C GLU A 94 -7.78 -10.59 6.84
N PHE A 95 -6.51 -10.40 6.53
CA PHE A 95 -5.47 -11.26 7.13
C PHE A 95 -5.39 -10.97 8.63
N GLU A 96 -5.46 -12.02 9.42
CA GLU A 96 -5.27 -11.90 10.88
C GLU A 96 -3.78 -11.72 11.16
N ALA A 97 -3.37 -10.47 11.31
CA ALA A 97 -1.99 -10.11 11.49
C ALA A 97 -1.91 -8.71 12.10
N THR A 98 -0.76 -8.41 12.70
CA THR A 98 -0.42 -7.03 13.00
C THR A 98 0.11 -6.41 11.73
N HIS A 99 -0.47 -5.31 11.29
CA HIS A 99 -0.08 -4.62 10.07
C HIS A 99 0.77 -3.40 10.38
N PHE A 100 1.83 -3.22 9.59
CA PHE A 100 2.72 -2.06 9.68
C PHE A 100 2.81 -1.37 8.33
N LEU A 101 3.04 -0.08 8.37
CA LEU A 101 3.35 0.70 7.16
C LEU A 101 4.20 1.91 7.52
N GLU A 102 4.81 2.49 6.51
CA GLU A 102 5.51 3.77 6.62
C GLU A 102 4.90 4.72 5.61
N VAL A 103 4.77 5.98 6.00
CA VAL A 103 4.14 7.00 5.16
C VAL A 103 4.86 8.33 5.37
N ARG A 104 4.98 9.14 4.30
CA ARG A 104 5.55 10.49 4.41
C ARG A 104 4.76 11.31 5.42
N GLU A 105 5.46 12.03 6.27
CA GLU A 105 4.83 12.91 7.26
C GLU A 105 3.85 13.87 6.59
N SER A 106 4.20 14.39 5.42
CA SER A 106 3.37 15.36 4.70
C SER A 106 2.12 14.78 4.05
N ASN A 107 2.05 13.44 3.93
CA ASN A 107 0.91 12.79 3.29
C ASN A 107 -0.27 12.68 4.26
N VAL A 108 -0.90 13.81 4.54
CA VAL A 108 -1.99 13.91 5.51
C VAL A 108 -3.19 13.07 5.10
N ALA A 109 -3.51 13.04 3.82
CA ALA A 109 -4.64 12.26 3.32
C ALA A 109 -4.48 10.78 3.60
N ALA A 110 -3.30 10.22 3.32
CA ALA A 110 -3.02 8.81 3.59
C ALA A 110 -3.01 8.53 5.10
N ARG A 111 -2.37 9.38 5.88
CA ARG A 111 -2.34 9.22 7.34
C ARG A 111 -3.74 9.22 7.94
N THR A 112 -4.60 10.11 7.45
CA THR A 112 -6.00 10.18 7.89
C THR A 112 -6.74 8.89 7.54
N LEU A 113 -6.56 8.40 6.32
CA LEU A 113 -7.18 7.14 5.88
C LEU A 113 -6.74 5.98 6.76
N TYR A 114 -5.45 5.85 7.01
CA TYR A 114 -4.93 4.76 7.84
C TYR A 114 -5.49 4.82 9.26
N ARG A 115 -5.57 6.02 9.86
CA ARG A 115 -6.17 6.17 11.19
C ARG A 115 -7.62 5.73 11.22
N LYS A 116 -8.39 6.05 10.19
CA LYS A 116 -9.79 5.61 10.09
C LYS A 116 -9.91 4.10 10.07
N LEU A 117 -8.91 3.42 9.56
CA LEU A 117 -8.91 1.96 9.48
C LEU A 117 -8.22 1.30 10.66
N GLY A 118 -7.89 2.07 11.69
CA GLY A 118 -7.40 1.53 12.95
C GLY A 118 -5.89 1.56 13.13
N PHE A 119 -5.15 2.17 12.21
CA PHE A 119 -3.70 2.34 12.37
C PHE A 119 -3.40 3.46 13.37
N MET A 120 -2.36 3.26 14.15
CA MET A 120 -1.86 4.24 15.11
C MET A 120 -0.41 4.56 14.80
N GLU A 121 -0.02 5.81 14.98
CA GLU A 121 1.37 6.20 14.84
C GLU A 121 2.17 5.65 16.02
N ILE A 122 3.26 4.94 15.74
CA ILE A 122 4.10 4.34 16.77
C ILE A 122 5.53 4.86 16.75
N GLY A 123 5.91 5.65 15.77
CA GLY A 123 7.26 6.17 15.68
C GLY A 123 7.49 6.91 14.39
N SER A 124 8.73 7.27 14.16
CA SER A 124 9.13 7.93 12.92
C SER A 124 10.58 7.57 12.61
N ARG A 125 10.93 7.68 11.32
CA ARG A 125 12.31 7.51 10.84
C ARG A 125 12.73 8.81 10.17
N PRO A 126 13.70 9.55 10.73
CA PRO A 126 14.15 10.80 10.13
C PRO A 126 14.86 10.54 8.81
N ASP A 127 14.72 11.47 7.88
CA ASP A 127 15.42 11.46 6.60
C ASP A 127 15.25 10.16 5.81
N TYR A 128 14.08 9.52 5.94
CA TYR A 128 13.81 8.23 5.31
C TYR A 128 13.55 8.35 3.81
N TYR A 129 12.80 9.37 3.39
CA TYR A 129 12.46 9.63 1.99
C TYR A 129 13.41 10.63 1.37
N ASN A 130 13.57 10.53 0.03
CA ASN A 130 14.32 11.48 -0.77
C ASN A 130 13.38 12.25 -1.69
N ASP A 131 13.83 13.39 -2.20
CA ASP A 131 13.15 14.22 -3.20
C ASP A 131 11.68 14.54 -2.90
N PRO A 132 11.36 15.26 -1.82
CA PRO A 132 12.28 15.86 -0.86
C PRO A 132 12.67 14.90 0.26
N ILE A 133 13.73 15.25 0.98
CA ILE A 133 14.11 14.55 2.20
C ILE A 133 13.00 14.79 3.22
N GLU A 134 12.49 13.72 3.77
CA GLU A 134 11.35 13.80 4.68
C GLU A 134 11.34 12.57 5.59
N LYS A 135 10.88 12.75 6.82
CA LYS A 135 10.74 11.60 7.71
C LYS A 135 9.54 10.74 7.34
N ALA A 136 9.65 9.47 7.65
CA ALA A 136 8.55 8.53 7.58
C ALA A 136 7.85 8.45 8.92
N ILE A 137 6.53 8.44 8.90
CA ILE A 137 5.73 8.10 10.06
C ILE A 137 5.48 6.59 9.99
N VAL A 138 5.79 5.90 11.07
CA VAL A 138 5.57 4.45 11.17
C VAL A 138 4.23 4.23 11.86
N MET A 139 3.37 3.46 11.24
CA MET A 139 2.03 3.19 11.77
C MET A 139 1.81 1.69 11.92
N ARG A 140 0.98 1.33 12.88
CA ARG A 140 0.67 -0.06 13.19
C ARG A 140 -0.81 -0.24 13.48
N ARG A 141 -1.36 -1.36 13.04
CA ARG A 141 -2.71 -1.80 13.37
C ARG A 141 -2.64 -3.24 13.88
N LYS A 142 -3.14 -3.44 15.05
CA LYS A 142 -3.22 -4.78 15.66
C LYS A 142 -4.50 -5.51 15.24
#